data_12cb80b7d7167344d46eb20a59fd019e
#
_entry.id   12cb80b7d7167344d46eb20a59fd019e
#
_cell.length_a   1.000
_cell.length_b   1.000
_cell.length_c   1.000
_cell.angle_alpha   90.00
_cell.angle_beta   90.00
_cell.angle_gamma   90.00
#
_symmetry.space_group_name_H-M   'P 1'
#
loop_
_entity.id
_entity.type
_entity.pdbx_description
1 polymer ?
#
loop_
_entity_poly.entity_id
_entity_poly.type
_entity_poly.pdbx_seq_one_letter_code
_entity_poly.pdbx_strand_id
1 'polypeptide(L)'
;MSKVLTCEKLTKVYGKEKTALDGIDLELDFGRIVGRLGPNGSGKTTLLKLANGLLQPTEGRIRIAGMAPGPETKELVSYLPDADWLPDWMRVEELVEMFRDFYGTPSQAKAYIGFDADKANEMLARLNIAPNARLKTLSKGNKEKVQLVLAMSRNARLYLLDEPIGGVDPAARDYILNTIISNYSKDATVVISTHLIEDIEPVLDEAVFLKDGKIFAHRAVDDIRETEGKSVDAYFREVFKC
;
A
#
# COMPACT_ATOMS: atom_id res chain seq x y z
N MET A 1 -11.19 18.62 -7.45
CA MET A 1 -11.44 17.42 -6.62
C MET A 1 -10.41 17.41 -5.49
N SER A 2 -10.76 16.92 -4.30
CA SER A 2 -9.81 16.85 -3.20
C SER A 2 -8.83 15.69 -3.45
N LYS A 3 -7.53 15.90 -3.24
CA LYS A 3 -6.50 14.89 -3.39
C LYS A 3 -6.34 14.06 -2.12
N VAL A 4 -6.14 12.75 -2.26
CA VAL A 4 -5.84 11.87 -1.11
C VAL A 4 -4.38 11.99 -0.68
N LEU A 5 -3.47 12.18 -1.65
CA LEU A 5 -2.06 12.37 -1.39
C LEU A 5 -1.54 13.49 -2.29
N THR A 6 -0.76 14.42 -1.72
CA THR A 6 -0.03 15.45 -2.47
C THR A 6 1.41 15.52 -2.00
N CYS A 7 2.34 15.59 -2.94
CA CYS A 7 3.76 15.86 -2.71
C CYS A 7 4.14 17.12 -3.47
N GLU A 8 4.84 18.04 -2.82
CA GLU A 8 5.33 19.28 -3.41
C GLU A 8 6.83 19.40 -3.15
N LYS A 9 7.62 19.29 -4.21
CA LYS A 9 9.10 19.31 -4.17
C LYS A 9 9.67 18.38 -3.10
N LEU A 10 9.01 17.23 -2.92
CA LEU A 10 9.33 16.30 -1.84
C LEU A 10 10.70 15.68 -2.04
N THR A 11 11.61 15.94 -1.11
CA THR A 11 12.99 15.43 -1.12
C THR A 11 13.28 14.66 0.16
N LYS A 12 13.97 13.52 0.00
CA LYS A 12 14.49 12.73 1.13
C LYS A 12 15.90 12.29 0.89
N VAL A 13 16.80 12.76 1.76
CA VAL A 13 18.22 12.38 1.78
C VAL A 13 18.48 11.57 3.05
N TYR A 14 19.21 10.46 2.91
CA TYR A 14 19.72 9.65 4.01
C TYR A 14 21.22 9.91 4.20
N GLY A 15 21.61 10.27 5.42
CA GLY A 15 23.00 10.62 5.71
C GLY A 15 23.48 11.80 4.89
N LYS A 16 24.72 11.73 4.36
CA LYS A 16 25.33 12.84 3.63
C LYS A 16 25.21 12.76 2.11
N GLU A 17 24.89 11.57 1.55
CA GLU A 17 25.06 11.35 0.10
C GLU A 17 23.93 10.59 -0.60
N LYS A 18 23.05 9.88 0.14
CA LYS A 18 22.04 9.05 -0.51
C LYS A 18 20.70 9.79 -0.64
N THR A 19 20.48 10.42 -1.79
CA THR A 19 19.17 10.97 -2.15
C THR A 19 18.24 9.82 -2.58
N ALA A 20 17.19 9.60 -1.80
CA ALA A 20 16.20 8.57 -2.08
C ALA A 20 14.98 9.12 -2.84
N LEU A 21 14.64 10.40 -2.61
CA LEU A 21 13.62 11.15 -3.37
C LEU A 21 14.19 12.54 -3.65
N ASP A 22 13.99 13.03 -4.88
CA ASP A 22 14.58 14.26 -5.39
C ASP A 22 13.53 15.16 -6.02
N GLY A 23 12.98 16.08 -5.24
CA GLY A 23 12.04 17.10 -5.71
C GLY A 23 10.75 16.57 -6.30
N ILE A 24 10.14 15.52 -5.72
CA ILE A 24 8.94 14.89 -6.26
C ILE A 24 7.73 15.82 -6.14
N ASP A 25 7.05 16.02 -7.26
CA ASP A 25 5.68 16.53 -7.34
C ASP A 25 4.74 15.39 -7.74
N LEU A 26 3.75 15.07 -6.90
CA LEU A 26 2.79 13.99 -7.13
C LEU A 26 1.44 14.34 -6.52
N GLU A 27 0.38 14.10 -7.25
CA GLU A 27 -0.99 14.20 -6.77
C GLU A 27 -1.76 12.92 -7.09
N LEU A 28 -2.42 12.35 -6.09
CA LEU A 28 -3.31 11.20 -6.27
C LEU A 28 -4.73 11.58 -5.86
N ASP A 29 -5.69 11.19 -6.69
CA ASP A 29 -7.12 11.38 -6.43
C ASP A 29 -7.67 10.27 -5.52
N PHE A 30 -8.82 10.54 -4.89
CA PHE A 30 -9.59 9.51 -4.19
C PHE A 30 -10.19 8.51 -5.19
N GLY A 31 -10.43 7.28 -4.72
CA GLY A 31 -11.14 6.25 -5.47
C GLY A 31 -10.34 5.64 -6.62
N ARG A 32 -9.01 5.51 -6.46
CA ARG A 32 -8.12 4.97 -7.47
C ARG A 32 -7.28 3.81 -6.93
N ILE A 33 -6.98 2.85 -7.78
CA ILE A 33 -5.93 1.85 -7.55
C ILE A 33 -4.71 2.27 -8.35
N VAL A 34 -3.64 2.62 -7.64
CA VAL A 34 -2.42 3.21 -8.22
C VAL A 34 -1.26 2.24 -8.06
N GLY A 35 -0.69 1.80 -9.17
CA GLY A 35 0.55 1.05 -9.20
C GLY A 35 1.74 1.99 -9.06
N ARG A 36 2.57 1.79 -8.04
CA ARG A 36 3.82 2.52 -7.88
C ARG A 36 4.99 1.64 -8.28
N LEU A 37 5.51 1.88 -9.47
CA LEU A 37 6.41 1.03 -10.22
C LEU A 37 7.81 1.64 -10.30
N GLY A 38 8.82 0.82 -10.24
CA GLY A 38 10.21 1.26 -10.35
C GLY A 38 11.18 0.16 -9.90
N PRO A 39 12.45 0.22 -10.32
CA PRO A 39 13.47 -0.73 -9.89
C PRO A 39 13.77 -0.64 -8.39
N ASN A 40 14.48 -1.63 -7.87
CA ASN A 40 14.94 -1.60 -6.48
C ASN A 40 15.85 -0.38 -6.24
N GLY A 41 15.61 0.29 -5.11
CA GLY A 41 16.35 1.51 -4.77
C GLY A 41 15.81 2.80 -5.39
N SER A 42 14.77 2.76 -6.23
CA SER A 42 14.20 3.98 -6.84
C SER A 42 13.47 4.92 -5.86
N GLY A 43 13.33 4.56 -4.59
CA GLY A 43 12.69 5.39 -3.57
C GLY A 43 11.27 4.95 -3.19
N LYS A 44 10.78 3.81 -3.73
CA LYS A 44 9.41 3.31 -3.49
C LYS A 44 9.05 3.25 -1.99
N THR A 45 9.72 2.46 -1.21
CA THR A 45 9.47 2.32 0.24
C THR A 45 9.66 3.64 1.01
N THR A 46 10.58 4.51 0.56
CA THR A 46 10.79 5.83 1.18
C THR A 46 9.55 6.72 1.05
N LEU A 47 8.92 6.76 -0.13
CA LEU A 47 7.70 7.54 -0.35
C LEU A 47 6.55 7.03 0.55
N LEU A 48 6.35 5.70 0.64
CA LEU A 48 5.32 5.15 1.53
C LEU A 48 5.58 5.46 3.00
N LYS A 49 6.83 5.37 3.45
CA LYS A 49 7.19 5.71 4.83
C LYS A 49 6.97 7.18 5.15
N LEU A 50 7.25 8.09 4.22
CA LEU A 50 6.93 9.52 4.35
C LEU A 50 5.43 9.75 4.41
N ALA A 51 4.65 9.12 3.51
CA ALA A 51 3.19 9.21 3.51
C ALA A 51 2.56 8.69 4.81
N ASN A 52 3.14 7.65 5.41
CA ASN A 52 2.68 7.10 6.70
C ASN A 52 3.26 7.84 7.93
N GLY A 53 4.05 8.89 7.73
CA GLY A 53 4.66 9.67 8.82
C GLY A 53 5.75 8.92 9.61
N LEU A 54 6.29 7.83 9.06
CA LEU A 54 7.42 7.08 9.65
C LEU A 54 8.76 7.76 9.37
N LEU A 55 8.79 8.67 8.41
CA LEU A 55 9.95 9.50 8.07
C LEU A 55 9.52 10.95 7.92
N GLN A 56 10.46 11.86 8.15
CA GLN A 56 10.28 13.29 7.85
C GLN A 56 10.96 13.62 6.52
N PRO A 57 10.36 14.50 5.68
CA PRO A 57 11.02 15.05 4.51
C PRO A 57 12.32 15.77 4.90
N THR A 58 13.31 15.78 4.00
CA THR A 58 14.48 16.66 4.10
C THR A 58 14.12 18.05 3.58
N GLU A 59 13.38 18.08 2.46
CA GLU A 59 12.84 19.32 1.86
C GLU A 59 11.46 19.05 1.25
N GLY A 60 10.72 20.12 0.95
CA GLY A 60 9.39 20.02 0.40
C GLY A 60 8.35 19.56 1.42
N ARG A 61 7.22 19.07 0.93
CA ARG A 61 6.14 18.64 1.81
C ARG A 61 5.32 17.49 1.19
N ILE A 62 4.69 16.72 2.07
CA ILE A 62 3.70 15.70 1.74
C ILE A 62 2.45 15.93 2.59
N ARG A 63 1.28 15.70 2.00
CA ARG A 63 0.00 15.81 2.68
C ARG A 63 -0.88 14.61 2.36
N ILE A 64 -1.65 14.17 3.35
CA ILE A 64 -2.68 13.14 3.23
C ILE A 64 -4.03 13.82 3.50
N ALA A 65 -4.93 13.79 2.52
CA ALA A 65 -6.22 14.49 2.58
C ALA A 65 -6.08 15.96 3.04
N GLY A 66 -5.02 16.65 2.58
CA GLY A 66 -4.70 18.04 2.93
C GLY A 66 -3.93 18.24 4.23
N MET A 67 -3.75 17.21 5.07
CA MET A 67 -3.06 17.27 6.36
C MET A 67 -1.62 16.76 6.27
N ALA A 68 -0.71 17.31 7.07
CA ALA A 68 0.63 16.75 7.22
C ALA A 68 0.56 15.36 7.89
N PRO A 69 1.43 14.40 7.49
CA PRO A 69 1.45 13.09 8.16
C PRO A 69 1.69 13.22 9.66
N GLY A 70 0.80 12.60 10.44
CA GLY A 70 0.79 12.70 11.92
C GLY A 70 -0.26 11.77 12.54
N PRO A 71 -0.56 11.93 13.82
CA PRO A 71 -1.56 11.11 14.52
C PRO A 71 -2.92 11.07 13.81
N GLU A 72 -3.43 12.22 13.35
CA GLU A 72 -4.72 12.33 12.66
C GLU A 72 -4.74 11.60 11.32
N THR A 73 -3.67 11.68 10.54
CA THR A 73 -3.59 10.97 9.26
C THR A 73 -3.41 9.47 9.42
N LYS A 74 -2.88 8.99 10.57
CA LYS A 74 -2.81 7.54 10.86
C LYS A 74 -4.18 6.89 11.00
N GLU A 75 -5.20 7.65 11.35
CA GLU A 75 -6.58 7.15 11.31
C GLU A 75 -7.04 6.88 9.87
N LEU A 76 -6.57 7.68 8.91
CA LEU A 76 -6.96 7.63 7.49
C LEU A 76 -6.11 6.67 6.65
N VAL A 77 -4.92 6.28 7.14
CA VAL A 77 -3.97 5.47 6.38
C VAL A 77 -3.90 4.05 6.93
N SER A 78 -4.06 3.05 6.07
CA SER A 78 -3.69 1.67 6.35
C SER A 78 -2.38 1.35 5.62
N TYR A 79 -1.37 0.89 6.35
CA TYR A 79 -0.04 0.61 5.79
C TYR A 79 0.35 -0.85 6.00
N LEU A 80 0.70 -1.52 4.90
CA LEU A 80 1.31 -2.85 4.88
C LEU A 80 2.77 -2.69 4.44
N PRO A 81 3.77 -2.83 5.33
CA PRO A 81 5.17 -2.79 4.97
C PRO A 81 5.65 -4.12 4.33
N ASP A 82 6.69 -4.02 3.50
CA ASP A 82 7.45 -5.18 3.02
C ASP A 82 8.42 -5.68 4.11
N ALA A 83 7.88 -6.16 5.20
CA ALA A 83 8.65 -6.78 6.30
C ALA A 83 7.71 -7.46 7.30
N ASP A 84 8.23 -8.45 8.02
CA ASP A 84 7.57 -8.99 9.19
C ASP A 84 7.64 -7.98 10.33
N TRP A 85 6.48 -7.44 10.73
CA TRP A 85 6.37 -6.40 11.76
C TRP A 85 5.47 -6.81 12.93
N LEU A 86 4.75 -7.93 12.78
CA LEU A 86 3.87 -8.44 13.81
C LEU A 86 4.64 -9.25 14.88
N PRO A 87 4.23 -9.19 16.15
CA PRO A 87 4.85 -9.97 17.21
C PRO A 87 4.67 -11.49 17.00
N ASP A 88 5.75 -12.20 16.78
CA ASP A 88 5.77 -13.64 16.47
C ASP A 88 5.15 -14.52 17.55
N TRP A 89 5.16 -14.08 18.80
CA TRP A 89 4.64 -14.81 19.95
C TRP A 89 3.12 -14.74 20.10
N MET A 90 2.47 -13.75 19.46
CA MET A 90 1.02 -13.57 19.53
C MET A 90 0.28 -14.62 18.70
N ARG A 91 -0.96 -14.93 19.13
CA ARG A 91 -1.92 -15.69 18.35
C ARG A 91 -2.60 -14.76 17.33
N VAL A 92 -3.16 -15.34 16.27
CA VAL A 92 -3.88 -14.59 15.23
C VAL A 92 -5.09 -13.85 15.82
N GLU A 93 -5.86 -14.49 16.70
CA GLU A 93 -6.98 -13.88 17.42
C GLU A 93 -6.55 -12.68 18.29
N GLU A 94 -5.41 -12.81 18.98
CA GLU A 94 -4.85 -11.73 19.81
C GLU A 94 -4.41 -10.53 18.96
N LEU A 95 -3.92 -10.77 17.74
CA LEU A 95 -3.60 -9.71 16.79
C LEU A 95 -4.86 -8.97 16.30
N VAL A 96 -5.93 -9.71 16.00
CA VAL A 96 -7.22 -9.11 15.61
C VAL A 96 -7.76 -8.22 16.73
N GLU A 97 -7.72 -8.70 17.98
CA GLU A 97 -8.14 -7.92 19.14
C GLU A 97 -7.26 -6.70 19.38
N MET A 98 -5.94 -6.85 19.26
CA MET A 98 -5.00 -5.74 19.38
C MET A 98 -5.30 -4.64 18.37
N PHE A 99 -5.58 -4.99 17.11
CA PHE A 99 -5.94 -4.02 16.08
C PHE A 99 -7.27 -3.32 16.38
N ARG A 100 -8.28 -4.08 16.84
CA ARG A 100 -9.56 -3.52 17.29
C ARG A 100 -9.37 -2.51 18.41
N ASP A 101 -8.50 -2.82 19.37
CA ASP A 101 -8.24 -1.94 20.52
C ASP A 101 -7.49 -0.66 20.09
N PHE A 102 -6.54 -0.76 19.17
CA PHE A 102 -5.79 0.39 18.67
C PHE A 102 -6.61 1.32 17.76
N TYR A 103 -7.44 0.77 16.88
CA TYR A 103 -8.12 1.55 15.85
C TYR A 103 -9.61 1.79 16.14
N GLY A 104 -10.16 1.11 17.13
CA GLY A 104 -11.57 1.18 17.49
C GLY A 104 -12.48 0.48 16.46
N THR A 105 -13.75 0.30 16.84
CA THR A 105 -14.76 -0.26 15.95
C THR A 105 -15.33 0.82 15.03
N PRO A 106 -15.54 0.54 13.73
CA PRO A 106 -16.21 1.48 12.83
C PRO A 106 -17.58 1.88 13.37
N SER A 107 -17.94 3.14 13.23
CA SER A 107 -19.25 3.66 13.62
C SER A 107 -19.90 4.40 12.46
N GLN A 108 -21.24 4.56 12.49
CA GLN A 108 -21.96 5.31 11.45
C GLN A 108 -21.45 6.76 11.31
N ALA A 109 -21.01 7.39 12.41
CA ALA A 109 -20.45 8.74 12.40
C ALA A 109 -19.00 8.78 11.89
N LYS A 110 -18.27 7.64 11.92
CA LYS A 110 -16.87 7.49 11.50
C LYS A 110 -16.70 6.24 10.63
N ALA A 111 -17.52 6.11 9.60
CA ALA A 111 -17.54 4.92 8.72
C ALA A 111 -16.19 4.64 8.02
N TYR A 112 -15.33 5.65 7.91
CA TYR A 112 -14.02 5.56 7.23
C TYR A 112 -12.85 5.40 8.21
N ILE A 113 -13.12 5.14 9.49
CA ILE A 113 -12.09 5.00 10.54
C ILE A 113 -12.44 3.78 11.36
N GLY A 114 -11.43 3.03 11.77
CA GLY A 114 -11.59 1.88 12.64
C GLY A 114 -11.08 0.58 12.04
N PHE A 115 -11.25 -0.48 12.78
CA PHE A 115 -10.88 -1.84 12.40
C PHE A 115 -12.11 -2.76 12.49
N ASP A 116 -12.40 -3.45 11.42
CA ASP A 116 -13.51 -4.38 11.30
C ASP A 116 -13.01 -5.80 11.65
N ALA A 117 -13.20 -6.19 12.91
CA ALA A 117 -12.76 -7.48 13.42
C ALA A 117 -13.55 -8.66 12.81
N ASP A 118 -14.83 -8.46 12.49
CA ASP A 118 -15.67 -9.50 11.87
C ASP A 118 -15.18 -9.78 10.45
N LYS A 119 -14.90 -8.73 9.68
CA LYS A 119 -14.29 -8.82 8.35
C LYS A 119 -12.92 -9.53 8.42
N ALA A 120 -12.08 -9.18 9.39
CA ALA A 120 -10.78 -9.84 9.57
C ALA A 120 -10.94 -11.35 9.82
N ASN A 121 -11.84 -11.72 10.72
CA ASN A 121 -12.11 -13.12 11.06
C ASN A 121 -12.68 -13.90 9.86
N GLU A 122 -13.59 -13.31 9.10
CA GLU A 122 -14.12 -13.92 7.87
C GLU A 122 -13.02 -14.15 6.83
N MET A 123 -12.15 -13.18 6.60
CA MET A 123 -11.04 -13.31 5.67
C MET A 123 -10.03 -14.38 6.13
N LEU A 124 -9.69 -14.42 7.42
CA LEU A 124 -8.80 -15.43 7.98
C LEU A 124 -9.39 -16.84 7.85
N ALA A 125 -10.69 -17.00 8.10
CA ALA A 125 -11.39 -18.28 7.93
C ALA A 125 -11.35 -18.77 6.47
N ARG A 126 -11.59 -17.89 5.50
CA ARG A 126 -11.49 -18.20 4.06
C ARG A 126 -10.08 -18.61 3.64
N LEU A 127 -9.06 -18.09 4.32
CA LEU A 127 -7.65 -18.45 4.11
C LEU A 127 -7.22 -19.73 4.86
N ASN A 128 -8.14 -20.38 5.60
CA ASN A 128 -7.87 -21.52 6.46
C ASN A 128 -6.79 -21.23 7.52
N ILE A 129 -6.76 -20.01 8.05
CA ILE A 129 -5.86 -19.61 9.13
C ILE A 129 -6.59 -19.71 10.45
N ALA A 130 -6.13 -20.64 11.33
CA ALA A 130 -6.76 -20.88 12.62
C ALA A 130 -6.55 -19.69 13.57
N PRO A 131 -7.60 -19.19 14.26
CA PRO A 131 -7.50 -18.05 15.18
C PRO A 131 -6.49 -18.27 16.31
N ASN A 132 -6.41 -19.50 16.83
CA ASN A 132 -5.51 -19.89 17.94
C ASN A 132 -4.07 -20.17 17.50
N ALA A 133 -3.77 -20.12 16.19
CA ALA A 133 -2.41 -20.33 15.69
C ALA A 133 -1.48 -19.20 16.14
N ARG A 134 -0.28 -19.55 16.61
CA ARG A 134 0.76 -18.54 16.91
C ARG A 134 1.46 -18.12 15.63
N LEU A 135 1.72 -16.83 15.48
CA LEU A 135 2.31 -16.26 14.26
C LEU A 135 3.65 -16.96 13.91
N LYS A 136 4.49 -17.25 14.91
CA LYS A 136 5.77 -17.95 14.70
C LYS A 136 5.65 -19.36 14.12
N THR A 137 4.47 -20.00 14.23
CA THR A 137 4.24 -21.36 13.71
C THR A 137 3.70 -21.37 12.29
N LEU A 138 3.31 -20.21 11.76
CA LEU A 138 2.82 -20.06 10.40
C LEU A 138 3.98 -20.04 9.40
N SER A 139 3.73 -20.55 8.19
CA SER A 139 4.63 -20.34 7.06
C SER A 139 4.78 -18.86 6.73
N LYS A 140 5.85 -18.48 6.03
CA LYS A 140 6.06 -17.10 5.59
C LYS A 140 4.84 -16.56 4.84
N GLY A 141 4.33 -17.28 3.84
CA GLY A 141 3.16 -16.86 3.08
C GLY A 141 1.88 -16.72 3.92
N ASN A 142 1.69 -17.56 4.96
CA ASN A 142 0.56 -17.38 5.86
C ASN A 142 0.73 -16.17 6.79
N LYS A 143 1.95 -15.84 7.22
CA LYS A 143 2.22 -14.59 7.94
C LYS A 143 1.89 -13.37 7.09
N GLU A 144 2.32 -13.35 5.83
CA GLU A 144 2.02 -12.29 4.86
C GLU A 144 0.49 -12.14 4.65
N LYS A 145 -0.23 -13.26 4.55
CA LYS A 145 -1.71 -13.24 4.48
C LYS A 145 -2.35 -12.64 5.73
N VAL A 146 -1.87 -12.98 6.93
CA VAL A 146 -2.36 -12.37 8.19
C VAL A 146 -2.12 -10.87 8.19
N GLN A 147 -0.92 -10.42 7.82
CA GLN A 147 -0.58 -9.00 7.74
C GLN A 147 -1.49 -8.25 6.77
N LEU A 148 -1.73 -8.82 5.59
CA LEU A 148 -2.63 -8.24 4.59
C LEU A 148 -4.07 -8.17 5.12
N VAL A 149 -4.58 -9.25 5.74
CA VAL A 149 -5.94 -9.26 6.31
C VAL A 149 -6.09 -8.14 7.33
N LEU A 150 -5.14 -7.98 8.25
CA LEU A 150 -5.17 -6.92 9.24
C LEU A 150 -5.16 -5.52 8.60
N ALA A 151 -4.33 -5.33 7.56
CA ALA A 151 -4.29 -4.07 6.83
C ALA A 151 -5.60 -3.77 6.09
N MET A 152 -6.18 -4.78 5.40
CA MET A 152 -7.40 -4.61 4.59
C MET A 152 -8.69 -4.60 5.43
N SER A 153 -8.63 -5.05 6.68
CA SER A 153 -9.76 -4.96 7.63
C SER A 153 -9.83 -3.61 8.36
N ARG A 154 -8.89 -2.72 8.12
CA ARG A 154 -9.02 -1.32 8.50
C ARG A 154 -9.96 -0.61 7.52
N ASN A 155 -10.81 0.27 8.06
CA ASN A 155 -11.49 1.27 7.26
C ASN A 155 -10.54 2.46 7.11
N ALA A 156 -10.02 2.68 5.92
CA ALA A 156 -9.05 3.72 5.62
C ALA A 156 -9.43 4.48 4.34
N ARG A 157 -8.92 5.69 4.20
CA ARG A 157 -9.04 6.51 2.98
C ARG A 157 -7.88 6.27 2.02
N LEU A 158 -6.74 5.82 2.55
CA LEU A 158 -5.53 5.53 1.78
C LEU A 158 -4.92 4.23 2.29
N TYR A 159 -4.85 3.24 1.42
CA TYR A 159 -4.11 2.01 1.65
C TYR A 159 -2.75 2.11 0.96
N LEU A 160 -1.70 1.90 1.71
CA LEU A 160 -0.31 1.88 1.23
C LEU A 160 0.21 0.45 1.38
N LEU A 161 0.32 -0.27 0.27
CA LEU A 161 0.70 -1.69 0.27
C LEU A 161 2.09 -1.84 -0.38
N ASP A 162 3.09 -2.18 0.42
CA ASP A 162 4.47 -2.39 -0.05
C ASP A 162 4.70 -3.88 -0.26
N GLU A 163 4.86 -4.32 -1.52
CA GLU A 163 5.03 -5.71 -1.97
C GLU A 163 3.97 -6.71 -1.45
N PRO A 164 2.66 -6.42 -1.55
CA PRO A 164 1.61 -7.24 -0.92
C PRO A 164 1.53 -8.66 -1.48
N ILE A 165 2.13 -8.95 -2.64
CA ILE A 165 2.15 -10.25 -3.31
C ILE A 165 3.58 -10.80 -3.49
N GLY A 166 4.59 -10.15 -2.91
CA GLY A 166 5.99 -10.38 -3.20
C GLY A 166 6.53 -11.75 -2.76
N GLY A 167 6.02 -12.34 -1.73
CA GLY A 167 6.50 -13.65 -1.21
C GLY A 167 5.47 -14.77 -1.35
N VAL A 168 4.39 -14.54 -2.07
CA VAL A 168 3.23 -15.42 -2.13
C VAL A 168 3.28 -16.32 -3.36
N ASP A 169 2.84 -17.56 -3.23
CA ASP A 169 2.73 -18.48 -4.37
C ASP A 169 1.72 -17.96 -5.41
N PRO A 170 1.91 -18.27 -6.70
CA PRO A 170 1.06 -17.73 -7.78
C PRO A 170 -0.44 -18.00 -7.59
N ALA A 171 -0.82 -19.16 -7.04
CA ALA A 171 -2.22 -19.50 -6.84
C ALA A 171 -2.89 -18.64 -5.75
N ALA A 172 -2.11 -18.16 -4.78
CA ALA A 172 -2.61 -17.27 -3.73
C ALA A 172 -2.60 -15.79 -4.13
N ARG A 173 -1.88 -15.39 -5.18
CA ARG A 173 -1.83 -13.98 -5.66
C ARG A 173 -3.20 -13.49 -6.10
N ASP A 174 -3.90 -14.27 -6.91
CA ASP A 174 -5.27 -13.92 -7.34
C ASP A 174 -6.21 -13.71 -6.16
N TYR A 175 -6.09 -14.56 -5.13
CA TYR A 175 -6.88 -14.39 -3.91
C TYR A 175 -6.54 -13.06 -3.20
N ILE A 176 -5.26 -12.72 -3.10
CA ILE A 176 -4.79 -11.48 -2.47
C ILE A 176 -5.30 -10.27 -3.24
N LEU A 177 -5.16 -10.26 -4.57
CA LEU A 177 -5.64 -9.17 -5.41
C LEU A 177 -7.15 -9.02 -5.32
N ASN A 178 -7.91 -10.12 -5.40
CA ASN A 178 -9.35 -10.09 -5.19
C ASN A 178 -9.72 -9.59 -3.79
N THR A 179 -8.94 -9.95 -2.78
CA THR A 179 -9.11 -9.45 -1.41
C THR A 179 -8.90 -7.94 -1.34
N ILE A 180 -7.87 -7.40 -1.99
CA ILE A 180 -7.63 -5.95 -2.05
C ILE A 180 -8.81 -5.26 -2.73
N ILE A 181 -9.20 -5.70 -3.93
CA ILE A 181 -10.24 -5.07 -4.74
C ILE A 181 -11.62 -5.12 -4.07
N SER A 182 -11.97 -6.25 -3.44
CA SER A 182 -13.28 -6.46 -2.84
C SER A 182 -13.44 -5.81 -1.47
N ASN A 183 -12.34 -5.41 -0.83
CA ASN A 183 -12.34 -5.03 0.58
C ASN A 183 -11.94 -3.57 0.86
N TYR A 184 -11.68 -2.75 -0.16
CA TYR A 184 -11.52 -1.32 0.04
C TYR A 184 -12.82 -0.56 -0.29
N SER A 185 -13.01 0.60 0.34
CA SER A 185 -14.11 1.50 -0.03
C SER A 185 -13.85 2.12 -1.40
N LYS A 186 -14.86 2.24 -2.24
CA LYS A 186 -14.76 2.91 -3.55
C LYS A 186 -14.31 4.37 -3.46
N ASP A 187 -14.46 4.98 -2.29
CA ASP A 187 -13.96 6.34 -2.01
C ASP A 187 -12.53 6.36 -1.47
N ALA A 188 -11.93 5.20 -1.21
CA ALA A 188 -10.55 5.08 -0.77
C ALA A 188 -9.61 4.89 -1.97
N THR A 189 -8.34 5.21 -1.78
CA THR A 189 -7.30 4.97 -2.76
C THR A 189 -6.36 3.88 -2.27
N VAL A 190 -5.97 2.99 -3.16
CA VAL A 190 -5.00 1.93 -2.88
C VAL A 190 -3.74 2.21 -3.69
N VAL A 191 -2.60 2.33 -3.02
CA VAL A 191 -1.28 2.44 -3.66
C VAL A 191 -0.55 1.11 -3.46
N ILE A 192 -0.29 0.40 -4.54
CA ILE A 192 0.40 -0.88 -4.55
C ILE A 192 1.81 -0.68 -5.09
N SER A 193 2.81 -1.03 -4.29
CA SER A 193 4.21 -1.09 -4.70
C SER A 193 4.59 -2.54 -4.93
N THR A 194 5.01 -2.88 -6.16
CA THR A 194 5.49 -4.23 -6.47
C THR A 194 6.41 -4.21 -7.68
N HIS A 195 7.21 -5.27 -7.81
CA HIS A 195 7.96 -5.58 -9.01
C HIS A 195 7.23 -6.60 -9.93
N LEU A 196 6.09 -7.15 -9.47
CA LEU A 196 5.25 -8.11 -10.20
C LEU A 196 4.12 -7.35 -10.93
N ILE A 197 4.50 -6.59 -11.97
CA ILE A 197 3.60 -5.65 -12.65
C ILE A 197 2.49 -6.39 -13.40
N GLU A 198 2.81 -7.49 -14.08
CA GLU A 198 1.85 -8.30 -14.85
C GLU A 198 0.69 -8.78 -13.96
N ASP A 199 0.98 -9.14 -12.71
CA ASP A 199 -0.04 -9.65 -11.77
C ASP A 199 -1.03 -8.57 -11.34
N ILE A 200 -0.57 -7.30 -11.15
CA ILE A 200 -1.41 -6.22 -10.65
C ILE A 200 -2.03 -5.35 -11.75
N GLU A 201 -1.48 -5.36 -12.96
CA GLU A 201 -1.94 -4.51 -14.06
C GLU A 201 -3.45 -4.58 -14.34
N PRO A 202 -4.12 -5.77 -14.26
CA PRO A 202 -5.56 -5.85 -14.52
C PRO A 202 -6.42 -5.04 -13.56
N VAL A 203 -5.90 -4.66 -12.40
CA VAL A 203 -6.64 -3.97 -11.34
C VAL A 203 -6.26 -2.50 -11.18
N LEU A 204 -5.24 -2.03 -11.90
CA LEU A 204 -4.75 -0.67 -11.81
C LEU A 204 -5.58 0.32 -12.63
N ASP A 205 -5.92 1.47 -12.03
CA ASP A 205 -6.40 2.64 -12.75
C ASP A 205 -5.24 3.49 -13.29
N GLU A 206 -4.19 3.65 -12.49
CA GLU A 206 -3.07 4.54 -12.77
C GLU A 206 -1.73 3.89 -12.42
N ALA A 207 -0.68 4.30 -13.11
CA ALA A 207 0.69 3.88 -12.84
C ALA A 207 1.61 5.10 -12.64
N VAL A 208 2.35 5.10 -11.53
CA VAL A 208 3.39 6.07 -11.19
C VAL A 208 4.74 5.39 -11.33
N PHE A 209 5.55 5.84 -12.26
CA PHE A 209 6.88 5.30 -12.55
C PHE A 209 7.94 6.12 -11.81
N LEU A 210 8.65 5.46 -10.90
CA LEU A 210 9.69 6.08 -10.06
C LEU A 210 11.07 5.60 -10.51
N LYS A 211 11.95 6.52 -10.88
CA LYS A 211 13.33 6.26 -11.30
C LYS A 211 14.29 7.20 -10.62
N ASP A 212 15.34 6.65 -10.01
CA ASP A 212 16.41 7.42 -9.36
C ASP A 212 15.90 8.56 -8.45
N GLY A 213 14.85 8.25 -7.66
CA GLY A 213 14.22 9.20 -6.74
C GLY A 213 13.30 10.23 -7.39
N LYS A 214 13.03 10.15 -8.69
CA LYS A 214 12.16 11.09 -9.44
C LYS A 214 10.95 10.39 -10.03
N ILE A 215 9.84 11.12 -10.19
CA ILE A 215 8.71 10.67 -10.99
C ILE A 215 9.11 10.77 -12.46
N PHE A 216 9.25 9.63 -13.13
CA PHE A 216 9.49 9.56 -14.57
C PHE A 216 8.20 9.79 -15.36
N ALA A 217 7.11 9.16 -14.93
CA ALA A 217 5.78 9.33 -15.53
C ALA A 217 4.70 9.01 -14.48
N HIS A 218 3.53 9.65 -14.64
CA HIS A 218 2.28 9.32 -13.95
C HIS A 218 1.18 9.31 -15.02
N ARG A 219 0.58 8.13 -15.26
CA ARG A 219 -0.35 7.92 -16.38
C ARG A 219 -1.49 6.98 -15.99
N ALA A 220 -2.66 7.19 -16.58
CA ALA A 220 -3.72 6.18 -16.55
C ALA A 220 -3.29 4.94 -17.31
N VAL A 221 -3.70 3.75 -16.83
CA VAL A 221 -3.34 2.48 -17.48
C VAL A 221 -3.94 2.38 -18.88
N ASP A 222 -5.19 2.82 -19.05
CA ASP A 222 -5.84 2.83 -20.35
C ASP A 222 -5.15 3.79 -21.32
N ASP A 223 -4.66 4.93 -20.86
CA ASP A 223 -3.89 5.86 -21.66
C ASP A 223 -2.57 5.26 -22.18
N ILE A 224 -1.88 4.46 -21.36
CA ILE A 224 -0.69 3.71 -21.79
C ILE A 224 -1.07 2.69 -22.89
N ARG A 225 -2.16 1.97 -22.72
CA ARG A 225 -2.64 0.98 -23.70
C ARG A 225 -3.03 1.63 -25.03
N GLU A 226 -3.73 2.75 -24.98
CA GLU A 226 -4.23 3.43 -26.17
C GLU A 226 -3.11 4.16 -26.95
N THR A 227 -2.20 4.85 -26.25
CA THR A 227 -1.19 5.69 -26.93
C THR A 227 0.09 4.94 -27.27
N GLU A 228 0.52 3.98 -26.41
CA GLU A 228 1.74 3.21 -26.65
C GLU A 228 1.47 1.84 -27.29
N GLY A 229 0.23 1.38 -27.29
CA GLY A 229 -0.14 0.04 -27.76
C GLY A 229 0.50 -1.10 -26.93
N LYS A 230 0.78 -0.85 -25.65
CA LYS A 230 1.55 -1.75 -24.77
C LYS A 230 0.83 -1.98 -23.46
N SER A 231 1.16 -3.13 -22.81
CA SER A 231 0.85 -3.32 -21.40
C SER A 231 1.70 -2.41 -20.51
N VAL A 232 1.29 -2.21 -19.28
CA VAL A 232 2.08 -1.45 -18.28
C VAL A 232 3.43 -2.10 -18.04
N ASP A 233 3.49 -3.43 -17.99
CA ASP A 233 4.74 -4.18 -17.85
C ASP A 233 5.67 -3.97 -19.06
N ALA A 234 5.15 -4.08 -20.29
CA ALA A 234 5.94 -3.85 -21.49
C ALA A 234 6.46 -2.40 -21.55
N TYR A 235 5.63 -1.42 -21.20
CA TYR A 235 6.05 -0.02 -21.09
C TYR A 235 7.12 0.18 -20.03
N PHE A 236 6.96 -0.45 -18.86
CA PHE A 236 7.95 -0.42 -17.80
C PHE A 236 9.31 -0.96 -18.25
N ARG A 237 9.34 -2.16 -18.89
CA ARG A 237 10.58 -2.78 -19.38
C ARG A 237 11.31 -1.88 -20.38
N GLU A 238 10.57 -1.21 -21.26
CA GLU A 238 11.16 -0.29 -22.22
C GLU A 238 11.76 0.96 -21.56
N VAL A 239 11.01 1.60 -20.65
CA VAL A 239 11.44 2.81 -19.93
C VAL A 239 12.67 2.54 -19.07
N PHE A 240 12.73 1.37 -18.42
CA PHE A 240 13.82 1.02 -17.52
C PHE A 240 14.90 0.17 -18.18
N LYS A 241 14.74 -0.21 -19.47
CA LYS A 241 15.67 -1.04 -20.24
C LYS A 241 16.06 -2.34 -19.49
N CYS A 242 15.04 -3.02 -18.94
CA CYS A 242 15.19 -4.30 -18.26
C CYS A 242 15.02 -5.46 -19.22
#